data_3674b9cbead129c7ebb08391e74becdd
#
_entry.id   3674b9cbead129c7ebb08391e74becdd
#
_cell.length_a   1.000
_cell.length_b   1.000
_cell.length_c   1.000
_cell.angle_alpha   90.00
_cell.angle_beta   90.00
_cell.angle_gamma   90.00
#
_symmetry.space_group_name_H-M   'P 1'
#
loop_
_entity.id
_entity.type
_entity.pdbx_description
1 polymer ?
#
loop_
_entity_poly.entity_id
_entity_poly.type
_entity_poly.pdbx_seq_one_letter_code
_entity_poly.pdbx_strand_id
1 'polypeptide(L)'
;MIQLTDAHAHIKNEKQAMERITLGIPTMACAGTPGEMQELEKFGRLQGAEKILIPACGLHPWYSDKWEPEEMFSLMEKVPVIGEIGMDSVWCDVPLDRQRKALEKQLQFACEIKKPVVLHTKGQEKEIARIISHYPNTYLVHWFSGDTGLEDYLKLDCYFSIGPDVLWNPAVQKVAEQMPGNRILIETDGMEAVD
;
A
#
# COMPACT_ATOMS: atom_id res chain seq x y z
N MET A 1 6.64 7.70 25.58
CA MET A 1 7.04 8.28 24.26
C MET A 1 6.11 7.68 23.21
N ILE A 2 5.55 8.49 22.33
CA ILE A 2 4.82 8.00 21.16
C ILE A 2 5.88 7.57 20.15
N GLN A 3 5.85 6.31 19.72
CA GLN A 3 6.71 5.84 18.65
C GLN A 3 6.02 6.16 17.33
N LEU A 4 6.65 6.95 16.48
CA LEU A 4 6.17 7.20 15.11
C LEU A 4 6.44 5.97 14.25
N THR A 5 5.49 5.64 13.38
CA THR A 5 5.61 4.61 12.35
C THR A 5 5.12 5.17 11.03
N ASP A 6 5.61 4.64 9.93
CA ASP A 6 5.17 4.97 8.57
C ASP A 6 4.50 3.73 7.96
N ALA A 7 3.18 3.79 7.80
CA ALA A 7 2.39 2.65 7.38
C ALA A 7 2.44 2.37 5.87
N HIS A 8 3.00 3.27 5.08
CA HIS A 8 3.23 3.08 3.66
C HIS A 8 4.27 4.07 3.13
N ALA A 9 5.32 3.54 2.49
CA ALA A 9 6.30 4.37 1.81
C ALA A 9 7.02 3.60 0.69
N HIS A 10 7.42 4.32 -0.37
CA HIS A 10 8.34 3.85 -1.38
C HIS A 10 9.77 4.28 -1.05
N ILE A 11 10.68 3.32 -0.88
CA ILE A 11 12.10 3.57 -0.60
C ILE A 11 12.89 3.42 -1.89
N LYS A 12 13.31 4.53 -2.48
CA LYS A 12 13.91 4.56 -3.84
C LYS A 12 15.43 4.35 -3.85
N ASN A 13 16.10 4.53 -2.72
CA ASN A 13 17.57 4.45 -2.65
C ASN A 13 18.05 4.18 -1.21
N GLU A 14 19.32 3.79 -1.11
CA GLU A 14 19.97 3.48 0.16
C GLU A 14 19.97 4.67 1.15
N LYS A 15 20.09 5.90 0.65
CA LYS A 15 20.05 7.10 1.50
C LYS A 15 18.73 7.20 2.25
N GLN A 16 17.60 7.04 1.55
CA GLN A 16 16.28 7.04 2.18
C GLN A 16 16.10 5.89 3.18
N ALA A 17 16.59 4.69 2.86
CA ALA A 17 16.59 3.57 3.79
C ALA A 17 17.40 3.88 5.06
N MET A 18 18.60 4.43 4.92
CA MET A 18 19.44 4.82 6.05
C MET A 18 18.85 5.96 6.90
N GLU A 19 18.13 6.88 6.30
CA GLU A 19 17.40 7.92 7.03
C GLU A 19 16.33 7.31 7.94
N ARG A 20 15.52 6.37 7.44
CA ARG A 20 14.51 5.65 8.26
C ARG A 20 15.17 4.86 9.39
N ILE A 21 16.25 4.14 9.10
CA ILE A 21 17.01 3.38 10.10
C ILE A 21 17.58 4.29 11.18
N THR A 22 18.19 5.41 10.78
CA THR A 22 18.82 6.38 11.71
C THR A 22 17.81 7.06 12.61
N LEU A 23 16.64 7.41 12.06
CA LEU A 23 15.54 8.03 12.82
C LEU A 23 14.77 7.00 13.66
N GLY A 24 14.97 5.70 13.46
CA GLY A 24 14.28 4.65 14.18
C GLY A 24 12.78 4.62 13.90
N ILE A 25 12.35 4.97 12.67
CA ILE A 25 10.95 5.01 12.25
C ILE A 25 10.59 3.71 11.54
N PRO A 26 9.89 2.75 12.19
CA PRO A 26 9.41 1.56 11.52
C PRO A 26 8.55 1.95 10.31
N THR A 27 8.93 1.46 9.14
CA THR A 27 8.35 1.85 7.84
C THR A 27 7.94 0.61 7.07
N MET A 28 6.68 0.52 6.65
CA MET A 28 6.28 -0.47 5.66
C MET A 28 6.72 0.03 4.28
N ALA A 29 7.77 -0.62 3.76
CA ALA A 29 8.38 -0.27 2.49
C ALA A 29 7.78 -1.13 1.37
N CYS A 30 7.09 -0.48 0.42
CA CYS A 30 6.36 -1.12 -0.66
C CYS A 30 7.17 -1.18 -1.96
N ALA A 31 7.11 -2.34 -2.63
CA ALA A 31 7.70 -2.59 -3.93
C ALA A 31 6.61 -3.02 -4.93
N GLY A 32 6.44 -2.26 -6.00
CA GLY A 32 5.40 -2.45 -7.03
C GLY A 32 5.85 -3.30 -8.22
N THR A 33 7.12 -3.68 -8.27
CA THR A 33 7.72 -4.49 -9.35
C THR A 33 8.77 -5.46 -8.80
N PRO A 34 9.13 -6.53 -9.57
CA PRO A 34 10.23 -7.42 -9.19
C PRO A 34 11.57 -6.69 -9.00
N GLY A 35 11.84 -5.66 -9.82
CA GLY A 35 13.06 -4.86 -9.72
C GLY A 35 13.13 -4.05 -8.42
N GLU A 36 12.05 -3.39 -8.06
CA GLU A 36 11.95 -2.64 -6.80
C GLU A 36 12.10 -3.56 -5.59
N MET A 37 11.52 -4.78 -5.64
CA MET A 37 11.68 -5.74 -4.56
C MET A 37 13.14 -6.19 -4.39
N GLN A 38 13.89 -6.36 -5.49
CA GLN A 38 15.31 -6.67 -5.41
C GLN A 38 16.12 -5.55 -4.74
N GLU A 39 15.79 -4.28 -5.02
CA GLU A 39 16.43 -3.15 -4.33
C GLU A 39 16.04 -3.12 -2.85
N LEU A 40 14.77 -3.33 -2.54
CA LEU A 40 14.30 -3.37 -1.15
C LEU A 40 14.96 -4.51 -0.35
N GLU A 41 15.20 -5.68 -0.96
CA GLU A 41 15.98 -6.76 -0.35
C GLU A 41 17.42 -6.36 -0.03
N LYS A 42 18.06 -5.52 -0.86
CA LYS A 42 19.40 -4.97 -0.56
C LYS A 42 19.35 -4.03 0.64
N PHE A 43 18.36 -3.14 0.69
CA PHE A 43 18.18 -2.22 1.82
C PHE A 43 17.88 -2.98 3.13
N GLY A 44 17.14 -4.07 3.06
CA GLY A 44 16.88 -4.95 4.20
C GLY A 44 18.13 -5.61 4.83
N ARG A 45 19.26 -5.60 4.13
CA ARG A 45 20.56 -6.11 4.64
C ARG A 45 21.40 -5.04 5.33
N LEU A 46 20.98 -3.78 5.30
CA LEU A 46 21.66 -2.70 6.03
C LEU A 46 21.56 -2.95 7.54
N GLN A 47 22.57 -2.55 8.27
CA GLN A 47 22.61 -2.72 9.73
C GLN A 47 21.46 -1.96 10.39
N GLY A 48 20.61 -2.67 11.12
CA GLY A 48 19.44 -2.10 11.81
C GLY A 48 18.16 -2.11 10.97
N ALA A 49 18.22 -2.46 9.68
CA ALA A 49 17.06 -2.50 8.80
C ALA A 49 16.00 -3.52 9.24
N GLU A 50 16.41 -4.64 9.84
CA GLU A 50 15.51 -5.74 10.26
C GLU A 50 14.42 -5.33 11.26
N LYS A 51 14.59 -4.22 11.96
CA LYS A 51 13.62 -3.67 12.94
C LYS A 51 12.83 -2.49 12.40
N ILE A 52 13.28 -1.94 11.28
CA ILE A 52 12.78 -0.66 10.75
C ILE A 52 12.07 -0.87 9.42
N LEU A 53 12.66 -1.62 8.49
CA LEU A 53 12.06 -1.81 7.17
C LEU A 53 11.20 -3.09 7.16
N ILE A 54 9.90 -2.92 7.03
CA ILE A 54 8.92 -4.00 6.90
C ILE A 54 8.59 -4.11 5.41
N PRO A 55 9.07 -5.13 4.70
CA PRO A 55 8.84 -5.21 3.26
C PRO A 55 7.39 -5.59 2.95
N ALA A 56 6.82 -4.93 1.95
CA ALA A 56 5.59 -5.32 1.28
C ALA A 56 5.84 -5.37 -0.23
N CYS A 57 5.23 -6.30 -0.95
CA CYS A 57 5.30 -6.31 -2.40
C CYS A 57 4.02 -6.81 -3.06
N GLY A 58 3.77 -6.27 -4.25
CA GLY A 58 2.68 -6.63 -5.14
C GLY A 58 2.90 -5.99 -6.49
N LEU A 59 2.20 -6.41 -7.52
CA LEU A 59 2.23 -5.74 -8.82
C LEU A 59 1.35 -4.49 -8.73
N HIS A 60 2.01 -3.33 -8.71
CA HIS A 60 1.33 -2.03 -8.71
C HIS A 60 0.52 -1.83 -10.00
N PRO A 61 -0.68 -1.23 -9.97
CA PRO A 61 -1.53 -1.06 -11.15
C PRO A 61 -0.83 -0.38 -12.34
N TRP A 62 0.09 0.53 -12.09
CA TRP A 62 0.86 1.24 -13.13
C TRP A 62 1.76 0.35 -13.98
N TYR A 63 2.05 -0.85 -13.53
CA TYR A 63 2.95 -1.80 -14.20
C TYR A 63 2.24 -3.06 -14.70
N SER A 64 0.90 -3.14 -14.56
CA SER A 64 0.14 -4.31 -14.93
C SER A 64 0.02 -4.55 -16.45
N ASP A 65 0.52 -3.63 -17.27
CA ASP A 65 0.72 -3.81 -18.72
C ASP A 65 2.11 -4.37 -19.08
N LYS A 66 3.08 -4.32 -18.15
CA LYS A 66 4.47 -4.72 -18.35
C LYS A 66 4.83 -6.05 -17.70
N TRP A 67 4.10 -6.41 -16.63
CA TRP A 67 4.36 -7.58 -15.82
C TRP A 67 3.06 -8.38 -15.65
N GLU A 68 3.18 -9.70 -15.51
CA GLU A 68 2.06 -10.52 -15.07
C GLU A 68 2.11 -10.67 -13.54
N PRO A 69 0.95 -10.69 -12.83
CA PRO A 69 0.96 -10.74 -11.36
C PRO A 69 1.62 -12.01 -10.80
N GLU A 70 1.64 -13.10 -11.56
CA GLU A 70 2.29 -14.36 -11.18
C GLU A 70 3.81 -14.22 -11.01
N GLU A 71 4.43 -13.23 -11.66
CA GLU A 71 5.86 -12.95 -11.50
C GLU A 71 6.19 -12.40 -10.10
N MET A 72 5.19 -11.86 -9.38
CA MET A 72 5.33 -11.38 -8.01
C MET A 72 5.07 -12.47 -6.96
N PHE A 73 4.39 -13.57 -7.27
CA PHE A 73 3.90 -14.52 -6.26
C PHE A 73 5.00 -15.11 -5.38
N SER A 74 6.13 -15.50 -5.97
CA SER A 74 7.27 -16.01 -5.20
C SER A 74 7.95 -14.97 -4.29
N LEU A 75 7.77 -13.68 -4.61
CA LEU A 75 8.23 -12.56 -3.78
C LEU A 75 7.21 -12.28 -2.67
N MET A 76 5.92 -12.30 -3.00
CA MET A 76 4.82 -12.13 -2.05
C MET A 76 4.85 -13.18 -0.92
N GLU A 77 5.28 -14.41 -1.21
CA GLU A 77 5.47 -15.44 -0.18
C GLU A 77 6.52 -15.07 0.88
N LYS A 78 7.49 -14.24 0.54
CA LYS A 78 8.62 -13.88 1.42
C LYS A 78 8.38 -12.66 2.30
N VAL A 79 7.37 -11.84 1.98
CA VAL A 79 7.06 -10.61 2.72
C VAL A 79 5.87 -10.80 3.66
N PRO A 80 5.75 -10.03 4.75
CA PRO A 80 4.62 -10.14 5.68
C PRO A 80 3.32 -9.52 5.15
N VAL A 81 3.38 -8.61 4.18
CA VAL A 81 2.25 -7.84 3.66
C VAL A 81 2.28 -7.84 2.14
N ILE A 82 1.14 -8.03 1.50
CA ILE A 82 0.99 -7.93 0.05
C ILE A 82 0.61 -6.50 -0.31
N GLY A 83 1.27 -5.94 -1.28
CA GLY A 83 0.96 -4.61 -1.78
C GLY A 83 2.23 -3.80 -2.09
N GLU A 84 1.99 -2.77 -2.78
CA GLU A 84 0.73 -2.11 -3.08
C GLU A 84 0.07 -2.73 -4.31
N ILE A 85 -1.21 -3.09 -4.22
CA ILE A 85 -2.02 -3.60 -5.34
C ILE A 85 -3.32 -2.80 -5.44
N GLY A 86 -3.91 -2.70 -6.63
CA GLY A 86 -5.14 -1.92 -6.77
C GLY A 86 -5.48 -1.53 -8.18
N MET A 87 -6.17 -0.38 -8.30
CA MET A 87 -6.54 0.22 -9.59
C MET A 87 -6.40 1.75 -9.51
N ASP A 88 -6.00 2.35 -10.64
CA ASP A 88 -5.78 3.78 -10.79
C ASP A 88 -6.30 4.25 -12.16
N SER A 89 -7.23 5.18 -12.17
CA SER A 89 -7.71 5.85 -13.38
C SER A 89 -7.37 7.35 -13.39
N VAL A 90 -6.53 7.80 -12.47
CA VAL A 90 -6.18 9.22 -12.31
C VAL A 90 -4.78 9.52 -12.81
N TRP A 91 -3.82 8.68 -12.43
CA TRP A 91 -2.39 8.92 -12.72
C TRP A 91 -1.76 7.89 -13.65
N CYS A 92 -2.57 6.97 -14.20
CA CYS A 92 -2.10 5.85 -14.99
C CYS A 92 -3.02 5.61 -16.19
N ASP A 93 -2.42 5.37 -17.35
CA ASP A 93 -3.12 5.08 -18.62
C ASP A 93 -3.26 3.58 -18.92
N VAL A 94 -2.80 2.71 -18.01
CA VAL A 94 -2.96 1.26 -18.16
C VAL A 94 -4.46 0.91 -18.16
N PRO A 95 -4.95 0.13 -19.14
CA PRO A 95 -6.37 -0.22 -19.21
C PRO A 95 -6.91 -0.84 -17.93
N LEU A 96 -8.07 -0.38 -17.48
CA LEU A 96 -8.67 -0.80 -16.20
C LEU A 96 -9.01 -2.29 -16.14
N ASP A 97 -9.30 -2.94 -17.27
CA ASP A 97 -9.51 -4.37 -17.34
C ASP A 97 -8.24 -5.18 -17.05
N ARG A 98 -7.07 -4.67 -17.47
CA ARG A 98 -5.76 -5.23 -17.12
C ARG A 98 -5.47 -5.07 -15.63
N GLN A 99 -5.65 -3.86 -15.11
CA GLN A 99 -5.44 -3.57 -13.70
C GLN A 99 -6.35 -4.42 -12.81
N ARG A 100 -7.65 -4.52 -13.17
CA ARG A 100 -8.63 -5.36 -12.47
C ARG A 100 -8.19 -6.83 -12.44
N LYS A 101 -7.84 -7.40 -13.59
CA LYS A 101 -7.39 -8.78 -13.67
C LYS A 101 -6.16 -9.05 -12.81
N ALA A 102 -5.20 -8.11 -12.80
CA ALA A 102 -4.02 -8.18 -11.95
C ALA A 102 -4.38 -8.10 -10.46
N LEU A 103 -5.30 -7.21 -10.09
CA LEU A 103 -5.79 -7.07 -8.72
C LEU A 103 -6.46 -8.36 -8.24
N GLU A 104 -7.44 -8.89 -8.98
CA GLU A 104 -8.20 -10.08 -8.58
C GLU A 104 -7.31 -11.32 -8.39
N LYS A 105 -6.32 -11.54 -9.27
CA LYS A 105 -5.35 -12.63 -9.13
C LYS A 105 -4.51 -12.50 -7.86
N GLN A 106 -4.05 -11.29 -7.55
CA GLN A 106 -3.25 -11.03 -6.37
C GLN A 106 -4.07 -11.12 -5.08
N LEU A 107 -5.32 -10.67 -5.10
CA LEU A 107 -6.25 -10.84 -3.98
C LEU A 107 -6.52 -12.31 -3.68
N GLN A 108 -6.77 -13.11 -4.71
CA GLN A 108 -6.92 -14.56 -4.56
C GLN A 108 -5.69 -15.17 -3.91
N PHE A 109 -4.50 -14.87 -4.43
CA PHE A 109 -3.24 -15.39 -3.88
C PHE A 109 -3.01 -14.93 -2.44
N ALA A 110 -3.26 -13.64 -2.12
CA ALA A 110 -3.13 -13.11 -0.77
C ALA A 110 -4.05 -13.83 0.23
N CYS A 111 -5.29 -14.18 -0.18
CA CYS A 111 -6.20 -14.98 0.63
C CYS A 111 -5.68 -16.41 0.86
N GLU A 112 -5.14 -17.08 -0.18
CA GLU A 112 -4.58 -18.43 -0.10
C GLU A 112 -3.42 -18.50 0.90
N ILE A 113 -2.51 -17.51 0.85
CA ILE A 113 -1.35 -17.44 1.76
C ILE A 113 -1.64 -16.69 3.08
N LYS A 114 -2.87 -16.20 3.28
CA LYS A 114 -3.37 -15.52 4.49
C LYS A 114 -2.52 -14.30 4.90
N LYS A 115 -2.18 -13.45 3.95
CA LYS A 115 -1.43 -12.22 4.21
C LYS A 115 -2.28 -10.98 4.01
N PRO A 116 -2.16 -9.96 4.90
CA PRO A 116 -2.86 -8.68 4.75
C PRO A 116 -2.43 -7.95 3.49
N VAL A 117 -3.28 -7.03 3.04
CA VAL A 117 -3.13 -6.34 1.76
C VAL A 117 -3.16 -4.83 1.93
N VAL A 118 -2.24 -4.13 1.25
CA VAL A 118 -2.26 -2.67 1.04
C VAL A 118 -2.89 -2.38 -0.32
N LEU A 119 -3.88 -1.51 -0.33
CA LEU A 119 -4.69 -1.17 -1.51
C LEU A 119 -4.40 0.25 -2.01
N HIS A 120 -4.09 0.35 -3.31
CA HIS A 120 -4.09 1.58 -4.10
C HIS A 120 -5.46 1.81 -4.74
N THR A 121 -6.11 2.95 -4.50
CA THR A 121 -7.54 3.13 -4.82
C THR A 121 -7.85 4.45 -5.53
N LYS A 122 -7.10 4.82 -6.55
CA LYS A 122 -7.25 6.14 -7.19
C LYS A 122 -8.29 6.15 -8.31
N GLY A 123 -9.42 6.86 -8.07
CA GLY A 123 -10.52 6.99 -9.03
C GLY A 123 -11.33 5.70 -9.23
N GLN A 124 -11.02 4.64 -8.50
CA GLN A 124 -11.69 3.34 -8.59
C GLN A 124 -12.16 2.83 -7.21
N GLU A 125 -12.33 3.72 -6.26
CA GLU A 125 -12.59 3.41 -4.86
C GLU A 125 -13.79 2.47 -4.68
N LYS A 126 -14.95 2.80 -5.28
CA LYS A 126 -16.17 1.97 -5.18
C LYS A 126 -16.01 0.60 -5.82
N GLU A 127 -15.32 0.56 -6.96
CA GLU A 127 -15.13 -0.70 -7.68
C GLU A 127 -14.18 -1.62 -6.91
N ILE A 128 -13.10 -1.10 -6.36
CA ILE A 128 -12.19 -1.87 -5.52
C ILE A 128 -12.89 -2.36 -4.25
N ALA A 129 -13.68 -1.52 -3.58
CA ALA A 129 -14.48 -1.95 -2.42
C ALA A 129 -15.42 -3.13 -2.78
N ARG A 130 -16.07 -3.05 -3.95
CA ARG A 130 -16.90 -4.13 -4.46
C ARG A 130 -16.11 -5.42 -4.73
N ILE A 131 -14.92 -5.30 -5.33
CA ILE A 131 -14.05 -6.46 -5.62
C ILE A 131 -13.63 -7.12 -4.31
N ILE A 132 -13.02 -6.36 -3.37
CA ILE A 132 -12.48 -6.92 -2.13
C ILE A 132 -13.54 -7.56 -1.22
N SER A 133 -14.81 -7.18 -1.36
CA SER A 133 -15.92 -7.84 -0.63
C SER A 133 -16.05 -9.34 -0.94
N HIS A 134 -15.48 -9.81 -2.05
CA HIS A 134 -15.43 -11.22 -2.44
C HIS A 134 -14.15 -11.95 -1.98
N TYR A 135 -13.19 -11.22 -1.40
CA TYR A 135 -11.90 -11.74 -0.96
C TYR A 135 -11.68 -11.43 0.54
N PRO A 136 -12.25 -12.21 1.47
CA PRO A 136 -12.13 -11.94 2.91
C PRO A 136 -10.66 -11.89 3.35
N ASN A 137 -10.20 -10.72 3.81
CA ASN A 137 -8.83 -10.47 4.23
C ASN A 137 -8.77 -9.25 5.17
N THR A 138 -7.57 -8.90 5.65
CA THR A 138 -7.28 -7.63 6.32
C THR A 138 -6.73 -6.64 5.29
N TYR A 139 -7.34 -5.49 5.20
CA TYR A 139 -7.00 -4.46 4.21
C TYR A 139 -6.54 -3.17 4.87
N LEU A 140 -5.47 -2.59 4.35
CA LEU A 140 -5.08 -1.19 4.53
C LEU A 140 -5.37 -0.44 3.24
N VAL A 141 -6.31 0.50 3.27
CA VAL A 141 -6.53 1.45 2.17
C VAL A 141 -5.54 2.59 2.36
N HIS A 142 -4.52 2.61 1.51
CA HIS A 142 -3.49 3.62 1.58
C HIS A 142 -4.00 4.93 0.96
N TRP A 143 -3.72 6.04 1.65
CA TRP A 143 -3.99 7.42 1.25
C TRP A 143 -5.33 7.62 0.53
N PHE A 144 -6.41 7.20 1.15
CA PHE A 144 -7.75 7.39 0.58
C PHE A 144 -8.05 8.89 0.45
N SER A 145 -8.24 9.34 -0.79
CA SER A 145 -8.56 10.73 -1.11
C SER A 145 -9.75 10.86 -2.07
N GLY A 146 -10.57 9.82 -2.18
CA GLY A 146 -11.75 9.79 -3.03
C GLY A 146 -12.94 10.51 -2.41
N ASP A 147 -13.77 11.14 -3.25
CA ASP A 147 -15.01 11.81 -2.82
C ASP A 147 -16.11 10.82 -2.45
N THR A 148 -16.01 9.57 -2.88
CA THR A 148 -17.04 8.53 -2.72
C THR A 148 -16.42 7.18 -2.38
N GLY A 149 -17.23 6.27 -1.81
CA GLY A 149 -16.82 4.89 -1.54
C GLY A 149 -16.29 4.64 -0.12
N LEU A 150 -16.01 5.67 0.68
CA LEU A 150 -15.52 5.50 2.05
C LEU A 150 -16.41 4.58 2.88
N GLU A 151 -17.73 4.75 2.79
CA GLU A 151 -18.71 3.97 3.54
C GLU A 151 -18.68 2.47 3.22
N ASP A 152 -18.26 2.09 2.01
CA ASP A 152 -18.16 0.70 1.62
C ASP A 152 -16.93 0.03 2.26
N TYR A 153 -15.80 0.72 2.36
CA TYR A 153 -14.63 0.25 3.10
C TYR A 153 -14.86 0.20 4.62
N LEU A 154 -15.66 1.13 5.17
CA LEU A 154 -16.08 1.10 6.57
C LEU A 154 -16.84 -0.18 6.90
N LYS A 155 -17.77 -0.61 6.04
CA LYS A 155 -18.53 -1.87 6.19
C LYS A 155 -17.63 -3.12 6.12
N LEU A 156 -16.51 -3.02 5.42
CA LEU A 156 -15.53 -4.10 5.26
C LEU A 156 -14.47 -4.11 6.38
N ASP A 157 -14.60 -3.24 7.37
CA ASP A 157 -13.70 -3.12 8.52
C ASP A 157 -12.22 -2.89 8.14
N CYS A 158 -12.00 -2.11 7.07
CA CYS A 158 -10.67 -1.78 6.58
C CYS A 158 -9.91 -0.85 7.54
N TYR A 159 -8.58 -0.91 7.50
CA TYR A 159 -7.69 0.12 8.03
C TYR A 159 -7.45 1.20 6.98
N PHE A 160 -7.07 2.39 7.43
CA PHE A 160 -6.72 3.50 6.54
C PHE A 160 -5.41 4.12 6.99
N SER A 161 -4.55 4.48 6.06
CA SER A 161 -3.43 5.35 6.32
C SER A 161 -3.73 6.78 5.84
N ILE A 162 -3.23 7.75 6.57
CA ILE A 162 -3.47 9.17 6.36
C ILE A 162 -2.14 9.84 6.09
N GLY A 163 -2.05 10.48 4.94
CA GLY A 163 -0.92 11.28 4.52
C GLY A 163 -0.94 12.70 5.10
N PRO A 164 0.14 13.48 4.90
CA PRO A 164 0.28 14.85 5.40
C PRO A 164 -0.76 15.82 4.81
N ASP A 165 -1.38 15.49 3.69
CA ASP A 165 -2.44 16.27 3.06
C ASP A 165 -3.75 16.33 3.89
N VAL A 166 -3.85 15.60 4.98
CA VAL A 166 -4.92 15.76 5.99
C VAL A 166 -5.03 17.21 6.47
N LEU A 167 -3.96 17.98 6.39
CA LEU A 167 -3.94 19.40 6.79
C LEU A 167 -4.80 20.29 5.87
N TRP A 168 -5.06 19.87 4.62
CA TRP A 168 -5.77 20.70 3.63
C TRP A 168 -6.73 19.94 2.70
N ASN A 169 -6.70 18.61 2.65
CA ASN A 169 -7.54 17.80 1.77
C ASN A 169 -8.82 17.35 2.50
N PRO A 170 -10.02 17.88 2.12
CA PRO A 170 -11.26 17.54 2.79
C PRO A 170 -11.62 16.05 2.74
N ALA A 171 -11.23 15.32 1.67
CA ALA A 171 -11.52 13.89 1.57
C ALA A 171 -10.70 13.10 2.62
N VAL A 172 -9.44 13.44 2.81
CA VAL A 172 -8.57 12.82 3.83
C VAL A 172 -9.02 13.22 5.25
N GLN A 173 -9.41 14.49 5.45
CA GLN A 173 -10.00 14.95 6.72
C GLN A 173 -11.26 14.16 7.09
N LYS A 174 -12.13 13.89 6.11
CA LYS A 174 -13.33 13.07 6.30
C LYS A 174 -12.99 11.65 6.78
N VAL A 175 -11.93 11.03 6.24
CA VAL A 175 -11.43 9.73 6.73
C VAL A 175 -11.03 9.84 8.19
N ALA A 176 -10.22 10.85 8.55
CA ALA A 176 -9.75 11.07 9.92
C ALA A 176 -10.90 11.28 10.92
N GLU A 177 -12.00 11.93 10.48
CA GLU A 177 -13.17 12.21 11.32
C GLU A 177 -14.07 10.99 11.50
N GLN A 178 -14.24 10.17 10.45
CA GLN A 178 -15.22 9.09 10.44
C GLN A 178 -14.68 7.73 10.88
N MET A 179 -13.36 7.54 10.78
CA MET A 179 -12.73 6.27 11.14
C MET A 179 -12.54 6.15 12.65
N PRO A 180 -12.78 4.96 13.25
CA PRO A 180 -12.32 4.67 14.60
C PRO A 180 -10.80 4.81 14.71
N GLY A 181 -10.31 5.45 15.78
CA GLY A 181 -8.88 5.73 15.95
C GLY A 181 -7.96 4.50 15.94
N ASN A 182 -8.50 3.31 16.26
CA ASN A 182 -7.78 2.03 16.17
C ASN A 182 -7.72 1.44 14.74
N ARG A 183 -8.28 2.13 13.74
CA ARG A 183 -8.25 1.78 12.31
C ARG A 183 -7.50 2.81 11.47
N ILE A 184 -6.91 3.81 12.10
CA ILE A 184 -6.13 4.86 11.44
C ILE A 184 -4.64 4.62 11.68
N LEU A 185 -3.87 4.67 10.60
CA LEU A 185 -2.42 4.71 10.59
C LEU A 185 -1.96 6.02 9.94
N ILE A 186 -0.69 6.34 10.06
CA ILE A 186 -0.09 7.50 9.38
C ILE A 186 0.93 7.03 8.36
N GLU A 187 1.09 7.77 7.29
CA GLU A 187 2.01 7.46 6.21
C GLU A 187 2.63 8.69 5.57
N THR A 188 3.68 8.47 4.77
CA THR A 188 4.31 9.53 3.96
C THR A 188 4.27 9.26 2.47
N ASP A 189 3.97 8.04 2.03
CA ASP A 189 4.10 7.56 0.65
C ASP A 189 5.54 7.69 0.09
N GLY A 190 6.47 8.04 0.93
CA GLY A 190 7.86 8.35 0.63
C GLY A 190 8.19 9.83 0.81
N MET A 191 9.48 10.13 0.90
CA MET A 191 9.97 11.48 1.22
C MET A 191 9.63 12.55 0.15
N GLU A 192 9.36 12.14 -1.09
CA GLU A 192 9.08 13.06 -2.21
C GLU A 192 7.60 13.40 -2.36
N ALA A 193 6.71 12.71 -1.66
CA ALA A 193 5.26 12.99 -1.71
C ALA A 193 4.86 14.23 -0.89
N VAL A 194 5.80 14.86 -0.21
CA VAL A 194 5.57 15.95 0.75
C VAL A 194 6.17 17.29 0.28
N ASP A 195 6.90 17.31 -0.84
CA ASP A 195 7.43 18.54 -1.48
C ASP A 195 6.38 19.20 -2.45
#